data_dbb0d19e598cbf9c0a763a1c920fa887
#
_entry.id   dbb0d19e598cbf9c0a763a1c920fa887
#
_cell.length_a   1.000
_cell.length_b   1.000
_cell.length_c   1.000
_cell.angle_alpha   90.00
_cell.angle_beta   90.00
_cell.angle_gamma   90.00
#
_symmetry.space_group_name_H-M   'P 1'
#
loop_
_entity.id
_entity.type
_entity.pdbx_description
1 polymer ?
#
loop_
_entity_poly.entity_id
_entity_poly.type
_entity_poly.pdbx_seq_one_letter_code
_entity_poly.pdbx_strand_id
1 'polypeptide(L)'
;MKQNKPRNFKNYKVWQDAVSFATLIYKVCNSFPSYERFGLCNQLQRAVVSISSNIAEGSAKPTDDDFARFLDVALGSSFEVETQLFIAKNINYITEEQFYTSQQANNEIQKQLVGLIGSICQA
;
A
#
# COMPACT_ATOMS: atom_id res chain seq x y z
N MET A 1 11.19 -7.69 22.62
CA MET A 1 11.93 -8.93 22.52
C MET A 1 12.44 -9.16 21.12
N LYS A 2 13.66 -9.63 20.98
CA LYS A 2 14.24 -9.86 19.68
C LYS A 2 13.72 -11.12 19.03
N GLN A 3 13.53 -11.05 17.73
CA GLN A 3 13.22 -12.23 16.93
C GLN A 3 14.49 -13.03 16.72
N ASN A 4 14.43 -14.34 16.91
CA ASN A 4 15.54 -15.23 16.63
C ASN A 4 15.59 -15.61 15.15
N LYS A 5 14.45 -15.51 14.45
CA LYS A 5 14.34 -15.80 13.03
C LYS A 5 13.81 -14.57 12.31
N PRO A 6 14.33 -14.27 11.12
CA PRO A 6 13.75 -13.20 10.34
C PRO A 6 12.33 -13.57 9.93
N ARG A 7 11.46 -12.59 9.87
CA ARG A 7 10.12 -12.77 9.34
C ARG A 7 10.24 -12.95 7.84
N ASN A 8 9.43 -13.84 7.29
CA ASN A 8 9.39 -14.01 5.85
C ASN A 8 8.24 -13.18 5.28
N PHE A 9 8.57 -12.01 4.75
CA PHE A 9 7.56 -11.06 4.27
C PHE A 9 6.71 -11.66 3.16
N LYS A 10 7.24 -12.58 2.37
CA LYS A 10 6.51 -13.19 1.27
C LYS A 10 5.34 -14.05 1.74
N ASN A 11 5.37 -14.49 3.00
CA ASN A 11 4.29 -15.30 3.58
C ASN A 11 3.15 -14.43 4.13
N TYR A 12 3.33 -13.12 4.26
CA TYR A 12 2.25 -12.26 4.70
C TYR A 12 1.29 -11.99 3.55
N LYS A 13 0.03 -12.31 3.78
CA LYS A 13 -1.00 -12.05 2.78
C LYS A 13 -1.04 -10.57 2.40
N VAL A 14 -0.85 -9.68 3.38
CA VAL A 14 -0.90 -8.24 3.13
C VAL A 14 0.21 -7.80 2.17
N TRP A 15 1.39 -8.42 2.23
CA TRP A 15 2.45 -8.10 1.29
C TRP A 15 2.08 -8.58 -0.12
N GLN A 16 1.56 -9.80 -0.23
CA GLN A 16 1.13 -10.35 -1.51
C GLN A 16 0.05 -9.48 -2.15
N ASP A 17 -0.93 -9.07 -1.34
CA ASP A 17 -2.01 -8.20 -1.82
C ASP A 17 -1.48 -6.82 -2.19
N ALA A 18 -0.50 -6.30 -1.45
CA ALA A 18 0.09 -4.99 -1.75
C ALA A 18 0.84 -5.01 -3.09
N VAL A 19 1.54 -6.10 -3.40
CA VAL A 19 2.22 -6.24 -4.69
C VAL A 19 1.19 -6.30 -5.82
N SER A 20 0.13 -7.09 -5.63
CA SER A 20 -0.95 -7.17 -6.63
C SER A 20 -1.62 -5.81 -6.83
N PHE A 21 -1.83 -5.08 -5.74
CA PHE A 21 -2.43 -3.74 -5.79
C PHE A 21 -1.53 -2.77 -6.55
N ALA A 22 -0.22 -2.82 -6.32
CA ALA A 22 0.72 -1.97 -7.06
C ALA A 22 0.63 -2.25 -8.56
N THR A 23 0.55 -3.52 -8.93
CA THR A 23 0.40 -3.91 -10.33
C THR A 23 -0.91 -3.36 -10.91
N LEU A 24 -2.00 -3.44 -10.16
CA LEU A 24 -3.29 -2.88 -10.58
C LEU A 24 -3.19 -1.37 -10.80
N ILE A 25 -2.57 -0.65 -9.89
CA ILE A 25 -2.44 0.81 -9.97
C ILE A 25 -1.61 1.22 -11.18
N TYR A 26 -0.54 0.48 -11.47
CA TYR A 26 0.25 0.77 -12.68
C TYR A 26 -0.61 0.66 -13.94
N LYS A 27 -1.50 -0.36 -13.99
CA LYS A 27 -2.41 -0.51 -15.12
C LYS A 27 -3.43 0.61 -15.19
N VAL A 28 -3.96 1.03 -14.02
CA VAL A 28 -4.91 2.14 -13.95
C VAL A 28 -4.26 3.43 -14.46
N CYS A 29 -2.99 3.63 -14.15
CA CYS A 29 -2.26 4.83 -14.60
C CYS A 29 -2.16 4.92 -16.11
N ASN A 30 -2.31 3.82 -16.84
CA ASN A 30 -2.30 3.86 -18.30
C ASN A 30 -3.47 4.66 -18.88
N SER A 31 -4.54 4.89 -18.12
CA SER A 31 -5.66 5.70 -18.56
C SER A 31 -5.47 7.18 -18.31
N PHE A 32 -4.40 7.57 -17.61
CA PHE A 32 -4.12 8.97 -17.31
C PHE A 32 -3.58 9.67 -18.57
N PRO A 33 -3.82 11.00 -18.70
CA PRO A 33 -3.19 11.76 -19.78
C PRO A 33 -1.68 11.68 -19.70
N SER A 34 -1.00 11.67 -20.84
CA SER A 34 0.46 11.53 -20.87
C SER A 34 1.18 12.66 -20.14
N TYR A 35 0.56 13.85 -20.05
CA TYR A 35 1.19 14.99 -19.35
C TYR A 35 1.21 14.80 -17.84
N GLU A 36 0.49 13.80 -17.30
CA GLU A 36 0.53 13.47 -15.87
C GLU A 36 1.59 12.44 -15.51
N ARG A 37 2.38 12.02 -16.49
CA ARG A 37 3.42 11.02 -16.27
C ARG A 37 4.34 11.37 -15.10
N PHE A 38 4.69 12.64 -14.96
CA PHE A 38 5.56 13.12 -13.89
C PHE A 38 4.78 13.88 -12.81
N GLY A 39 3.46 13.84 -12.86
CA GLY A 39 2.57 14.44 -11.89
C GLY A 39 1.85 13.38 -11.07
N LEU A 40 0.51 13.38 -11.15
CA LEU A 40 -0.32 12.49 -10.34
C LEU A 40 0.00 11.01 -10.56
N CYS A 41 0.25 10.62 -11.81
CA CYS A 41 0.60 9.25 -12.12
C CYS A 41 1.86 8.81 -11.35
N ASN A 42 2.90 9.65 -11.37
CA ASN A 42 4.14 9.35 -10.67
C ASN A 42 3.92 9.27 -9.15
N GLN A 43 3.14 10.19 -8.59
CA GLN A 43 2.85 10.18 -7.16
C GLN A 43 2.10 8.92 -6.74
N LEU A 44 1.12 8.52 -7.55
CA LEU A 44 0.33 7.32 -7.27
C LEU A 44 1.20 6.07 -7.29
N GLN A 45 2.07 5.97 -8.29
CA GLN A 45 2.97 4.83 -8.42
C GLN A 45 3.95 4.76 -7.26
N ARG A 46 4.49 5.89 -6.84
CA ARG A 46 5.42 5.93 -5.69
C ARG A 46 4.72 5.52 -4.40
N ALA A 47 3.51 6.02 -4.19
CA ALA A 47 2.76 5.72 -2.97
C ALA A 47 2.38 4.23 -2.91
N VAL A 48 1.93 3.66 -4.02
CA VAL A 48 1.50 2.25 -4.01
C VAL A 48 2.68 1.30 -3.83
N VAL A 49 3.84 1.62 -4.40
CA VAL A 49 5.06 0.82 -4.20
C VAL A 49 5.51 0.91 -2.74
N SER A 50 5.37 2.08 -2.13
CA SER A 50 5.75 2.30 -0.73
C SER A 50 5.02 1.36 0.22
N ILE A 51 3.79 0.95 -0.09
CA ILE A 51 3.04 0.03 0.78
C ILE A 51 3.81 -1.29 0.90
N SER A 52 4.05 -1.97 -0.22
CA SER A 52 4.72 -3.27 -0.19
C SER A 52 6.17 -3.17 0.27
N SER A 53 6.87 -2.10 -0.11
CA SER A 53 8.27 -1.91 0.27
C SER A 53 8.42 -1.76 1.78
N ASN A 54 7.53 -1.01 2.43
CA ASN A 54 7.61 -0.81 3.87
C ASN A 54 7.23 -2.08 4.64
N ILE A 55 6.30 -2.87 4.14
CA ILE A 55 6.00 -4.17 4.75
C ILE A 55 7.26 -5.04 4.73
N ALA A 56 7.91 -5.12 3.57
CA ALA A 56 9.10 -5.95 3.42
C ALA A 56 10.25 -5.45 4.29
N GLU A 57 10.54 -4.16 4.26
CA GLU A 57 11.63 -3.58 5.04
C GLU A 57 11.39 -3.73 6.53
N GLY A 58 10.15 -3.51 6.96
CA GLY A 58 9.80 -3.65 8.37
C GLY A 58 9.96 -5.07 8.86
N SER A 59 9.66 -6.06 8.00
CA SER A 59 9.79 -7.46 8.38
C SER A 59 11.22 -7.86 8.70
N ALA A 60 12.20 -7.11 8.20
CA ALA A 60 13.62 -7.37 8.46
C ALA A 60 14.11 -6.80 9.78
N LYS A 61 13.29 -6.01 10.47
CA LYS A 61 13.72 -5.35 11.71
C LYS A 61 13.73 -6.35 12.86
N PRO A 62 14.67 -6.19 13.82
CA PRO A 62 14.81 -7.17 14.89
C PRO A 62 13.70 -7.13 15.94
N THR A 63 12.99 -6.01 16.08
CA THR A 63 11.95 -5.88 17.11
C THR A 63 10.58 -5.70 16.49
N ASP A 64 9.55 -6.11 17.23
CA ASP A 64 8.16 -5.90 16.81
C ASP A 64 7.80 -4.42 16.75
N ASP A 65 8.35 -3.61 17.67
CA ASP A 65 8.10 -2.17 17.66
C ASP A 65 8.59 -1.53 16.37
N ASP A 66 9.76 -1.91 15.90
CA ASP A 66 10.29 -1.38 14.65
C ASP A 66 9.49 -1.87 13.45
N PHE A 67 9.08 -3.13 13.47
CA PHE A 67 8.22 -3.67 12.43
C PHE A 67 6.91 -2.89 12.37
N ALA A 68 6.27 -2.68 13.52
CA ALA A 68 5.02 -1.92 13.58
C ALA A 68 5.18 -0.51 13.03
N ARG A 69 6.32 0.12 13.28
CA ARG A 69 6.60 1.47 12.75
C ARG A 69 6.59 1.50 11.23
N PHE A 70 7.19 0.49 10.61
CA PHE A 70 7.19 0.39 9.15
C PHE A 70 5.79 0.08 8.60
N LEU A 71 5.00 -0.71 9.33
CA LEU A 71 3.62 -0.98 8.95
C LEU A 71 2.76 0.29 9.04
N ASP A 72 3.04 1.16 10.02
CA ASP A 72 2.38 2.46 10.11
C ASP A 72 2.67 3.31 8.89
N VAL A 73 3.91 3.29 8.41
CA VAL A 73 4.27 4.03 7.19
C VAL A 73 3.52 3.45 5.98
N ALA A 74 3.43 2.12 5.89
CA ALA A 74 2.67 1.46 4.83
C ALA A 74 1.20 1.88 4.86
N LEU A 75 0.61 1.95 6.05
CA LEU A 75 -0.77 2.39 6.20
C LEU A 75 -0.96 3.84 5.73
N GLY A 76 -0.04 4.72 6.11
CA GLY A 76 -0.06 6.10 5.63
C GLY A 76 0.03 6.20 4.12
N SER A 77 0.87 5.37 3.51
CA SER A 77 0.98 5.30 2.04
C SER A 77 -0.33 4.84 1.41
N SER A 78 -1.03 3.90 2.04
CA SER A 78 -2.33 3.45 1.57
C SER A 78 -3.37 4.58 1.61
N PHE A 79 -3.36 5.41 2.66
CA PHE A 79 -4.22 6.58 2.73
C PHE A 79 -3.88 7.61 1.66
N GLU A 80 -2.59 7.74 1.35
CA GLU A 80 -2.14 8.62 0.27
C GLU A 80 -2.68 8.14 -1.08
N VAL A 81 -2.59 6.82 -1.34
CA VAL A 81 -3.16 6.24 -2.56
C VAL A 81 -4.65 6.50 -2.65
N GLU A 82 -5.37 6.32 -1.54
CA GLU A 82 -6.81 6.56 -1.50
C GLU A 82 -7.13 8.01 -1.85
N THR A 83 -6.40 8.95 -1.29
CA THR A 83 -6.56 10.37 -1.58
C THR A 83 -6.36 10.66 -3.05
N GLN A 84 -5.31 10.10 -3.63
CA GLN A 84 -4.98 10.32 -5.05
C GLN A 84 -6.00 9.66 -5.97
N LEU A 85 -6.56 8.51 -5.58
CA LEU A 85 -7.63 7.87 -6.35
C LEU A 85 -8.89 8.72 -6.38
N PHE A 86 -9.24 9.35 -5.25
CA PHE A 86 -10.37 10.29 -5.20
C PHE A 86 -10.14 11.47 -6.13
N ILE A 87 -8.94 12.03 -6.12
CA ILE A 87 -8.60 13.14 -7.01
C ILE A 87 -8.74 12.71 -8.47
N ALA A 88 -8.16 11.55 -8.81
CA ALA A 88 -8.19 11.04 -10.19
C ALA A 88 -9.62 10.81 -10.67
N LYS A 89 -10.49 10.29 -9.78
CA LYS A 89 -11.89 10.10 -10.11
C LYS A 89 -12.59 11.43 -10.34
N ASN A 90 -12.36 12.39 -9.45
CA ASN A 90 -13.04 13.69 -9.50
C ASN A 90 -12.69 14.49 -10.74
N ILE A 91 -11.48 14.32 -11.29
CA ILE A 91 -11.06 15.01 -12.50
C ILE A 91 -11.18 14.12 -13.75
N ASN A 92 -11.86 12.98 -13.60
CA ASN A 92 -12.20 12.07 -14.69
C ASN A 92 -11.00 11.42 -15.39
N TYR A 93 -9.91 11.22 -14.66
CA TYR A 93 -8.77 10.43 -15.17
C TYR A 93 -9.06 8.94 -15.10
N ILE A 94 -9.94 8.53 -14.20
CA ILE A 94 -10.37 7.14 -14.05
C ILE A 94 -11.90 7.10 -13.97
N THR A 95 -12.46 5.95 -14.32
CA THR A 95 -13.91 5.73 -14.25
C THR A 95 -14.33 5.40 -12.83
N GLU A 96 -15.64 5.49 -12.57
CA GLU A 96 -16.21 5.04 -11.31
C GLU A 96 -15.85 3.58 -11.03
N GLU A 97 -15.89 2.74 -12.05
CA GLU A 97 -15.56 1.33 -11.91
C GLU A 97 -14.09 1.12 -11.53
N GLN A 98 -13.20 1.84 -12.21
CA GLN A 98 -11.77 1.76 -11.89
C GLN A 98 -11.49 2.23 -10.45
N PHE A 99 -12.16 3.30 -10.05
CA PHE A 99 -12.04 3.78 -8.68
C PHE A 99 -12.51 2.73 -7.68
N TYR A 100 -13.71 2.18 -7.92
CA TYR A 100 -14.30 1.20 -7.01
C TYR A 100 -13.40 -0.03 -6.86
N THR A 101 -12.96 -0.59 -7.98
CA THR A 101 -12.10 -1.78 -7.96
C THR A 101 -10.78 -1.51 -7.22
N SER A 102 -10.17 -0.37 -7.50
CA SER A 102 -8.91 0.01 -6.87
C SER A 102 -9.09 0.24 -5.37
N GLN A 103 -10.14 0.96 -4.99
CA GLN A 103 -10.36 1.29 -3.59
C GLN A 103 -10.77 0.06 -2.76
N GLN A 104 -11.47 -0.90 -3.36
CA GLN A 104 -11.78 -2.16 -2.69
C GLN A 104 -10.49 -2.91 -2.32
N ALA A 105 -9.55 -2.99 -3.24
CA ALA A 105 -8.26 -3.62 -2.98
C ALA A 105 -7.51 -2.87 -1.88
N ASN A 106 -7.54 -1.54 -1.94
CA ASN A 106 -6.88 -0.69 -0.96
C ASN A 106 -7.48 -0.88 0.44
N ASN A 107 -8.81 -0.92 0.53
CA ASN A 107 -9.52 -1.14 1.80
C ASN A 107 -9.11 -2.45 2.45
N GLU A 108 -8.96 -3.50 1.67
CA GLU A 108 -8.57 -4.80 2.18
C GLU A 108 -7.16 -4.75 2.77
N ILE A 109 -6.25 -4.05 2.10
CA ILE A 109 -4.89 -3.85 2.60
C ILE A 109 -4.91 -3.06 3.90
N GLN A 110 -5.71 -2.01 3.97
CA GLN A 110 -5.83 -1.19 5.19
C GLN A 110 -6.31 -2.04 6.37
N LYS A 111 -7.31 -2.88 6.16
CA LYS A 111 -7.82 -3.77 7.22
C LYS A 111 -6.73 -4.71 7.71
N GLN A 112 -6.00 -5.30 6.79
CA GLN A 112 -4.93 -6.22 7.13
C GLN A 112 -3.80 -5.53 7.89
N LEU A 113 -3.43 -4.32 7.46
CA LEU A 113 -2.38 -3.56 8.15
C LEU A 113 -2.79 -3.21 9.57
N VAL A 114 -4.01 -2.70 9.75
CA VAL A 114 -4.53 -2.36 11.08
C VAL A 114 -4.54 -3.60 11.97
N GLY A 115 -5.01 -4.73 11.45
CA GLY A 115 -5.05 -5.98 12.21
C GLY A 115 -3.66 -6.46 12.58
N LEU A 116 -2.72 -6.40 11.65
CA LEU A 116 -1.35 -6.86 11.91
C LEU A 116 -0.64 -5.97 12.92
N ILE A 117 -0.77 -4.65 12.78
CA ILE A 117 -0.21 -3.70 13.74
C ILE A 117 -0.77 -3.98 15.14
N GLY A 118 -2.08 -4.17 15.23
CA GLY A 118 -2.72 -4.45 16.51
C GLY A 118 -2.21 -5.74 17.14
N SER A 119 -2.02 -6.77 16.35
CA SER A 119 -1.57 -8.06 16.89
C SER A 119 -0.10 -8.00 17.35
N ILE A 120 0.73 -7.23 16.66
CA ILE A 120 2.14 -7.06 17.02
C ILE A 120 2.28 -6.23 18.30
N CYS A 121 1.47 -5.19 18.43
CA CYS A 121 1.58 -4.25 19.55
C CYS A 121 0.87 -4.70 20.81
N GLN A 122 0.24 -5.86 20.79
CA GLN A 122 -0.45 -6.42 21.94
C GLN A 122 0.46 -7.27 22.79
N ALA A 123 1.56 -6.93 23.06
CA ALA A 123 2.46 -7.79 23.80
C ALA A 123 2.04 -7.92 25.30
#